data_1aa91deefd7864871b78cb9ae9efe3eb
#
_entry.id   1aa91deefd7864871b78cb9ae9efe3eb
#
_cell.length_a   1.000
_cell.length_b   1.000
_cell.length_c   1.000
_cell.angle_alpha   90.00
_cell.angle_beta   90.00
_cell.angle_gamma   90.00
#
_symmetry.space_group_name_H-M   'P 1'
#
loop_
_entity.id
_entity.type
_entity.pdbx_description
1 polymer ?
#
loop_
_entity_poly.entity_id
_entity_poly.type
_entity_poly.pdbx_seq_one_letter_code
_entity_poly.pdbx_strand_id
1 'polypeptide(L)'
;MNGTGSDAETTIGDINFKRPAYYRYRLECLSGNQNINQIRSFKFKSNVKEAPYLANYLSSPSVHLTTWGSTDPNAPKGDAYDWCFMEIMLPQESDIIGTYAMALGVLNGYMGIQMNGYTADGSPRHDVLFSMWDDGSTDEDPNLPEYMRAGAVDWDPLTTTNRFGNEGTGVQTYRKGPYWTPGKYVQFITNCRPETTSYTTEVNGKPTVHTQHNMLVSAWFNALDGKGWQYMATVRKRNSTTYFDAWYSFLENYNASTGQANRIAYYRNGYMRARSNGKWYYRNSVGFGHTDGGDNTGARTDYGQGTTDNPADRTFFMQTGGYTSTNKTKTTVALATDYTPVDTINITPLNDRVLTAIANEKARIEKEQLFVDNLMNKTGWEAIEYSSEETAGEGINGRAQQIVDGDDDTYWHPQWYGSTAQLPHYIVVDMKDVKNVGGFEIKMGDNANRHIKAYDIYGSTDNDNWTLLFSDDNAPSKSSFRVILDKAADIRYFKIVVRQTTAKDGPFLRIYEMNVASGAVATAVNHITANNGTSSYNGATYNLGGQKVDENAKGIVISNGRKYIRK
;
A
#
# COMPACT_ATOMS: atom_id res chain seq x y z
N MET A 1 26.54 -30.47 -26.92
CA MET A 1 25.84 -31.35 -27.86
C MET A 1 25.89 -30.71 -29.24
N ASN A 2 26.22 -31.45 -30.27
CA ASN A 2 26.08 -31.00 -31.66
C ASN A 2 24.68 -31.41 -32.15
N GLY A 3 23.98 -30.51 -32.82
CA GLY A 3 22.69 -30.82 -33.42
C GLY A 3 22.84 -31.90 -34.50
N THR A 4 21.99 -32.91 -34.49
CA THR A 4 22.05 -34.07 -35.41
C THR A 4 21.27 -33.84 -36.69
N GLY A 5 20.48 -32.77 -36.80
CA GLY A 5 19.63 -32.48 -37.96
C GLY A 5 18.42 -33.42 -38.11
N SER A 6 18.22 -34.38 -37.19
CA SER A 6 17.10 -35.31 -37.14
C SER A 6 16.71 -35.60 -35.70
N ASP A 7 15.54 -36.22 -35.49
CA ASP A 7 15.09 -36.68 -34.18
C ASP A 7 16.00 -37.78 -33.65
N ALA A 8 16.93 -37.45 -32.79
CA ALA A 8 17.86 -38.41 -32.20
C ALA A 8 17.99 -38.18 -30.68
N GLU A 9 18.14 -39.25 -29.93
CA GLU A 9 18.49 -39.21 -28.52
C GLU A 9 20.00 -39.08 -28.37
N THR A 10 20.44 -38.08 -27.60
CA THR A 10 21.86 -37.87 -27.26
C THR A 10 22.04 -37.97 -25.77
N THR A 11 22.88 -38.89 -25.30
CA THR A 11 23.25 -38.95 -23.87
C THR A 11 24.15 -37.78 -23.52
N ILE A 12 23.74 -36.98 -22.55
CA ILE A 12 24.47 -35.79 -22.09
C ILE A 12 25.58 -36.18 -21.10
N GLY A 13 25.34 -37.20 -20.31
CA GLY A 13 26.28 -37.71 -19.31
C GLY A 13 25.58 -38.20 -18.03
N ASP A 14 26.39 -38.64 -17.08
CA ASP A 14 25.92 -39.05 -15.77
C ASP A 14 26.02 -37.92 -14.76
N ILE A 15 25.01 -37.81 -13.92
CA ILE A 15 24.97 -36.78 -12.85
C ILE A 15 24.91 -37.52 -11.51
N ASN A 16 25.86 -37.26 -10.65
CA ASN A 16 25.90 -37.82 -9.31
C ASN A 16 25.44 -36.80 -8.27
N PHE A 17 24.24 -37.01 -7.72
CA PHE A 17 23.69 -36.16 -6.67
C PHE A 17 24.26 -36.59 -5.31
N LYS A 18 24.88 -35.67 -4.62
CA LYS A 18 25.44 -35.91 -3.27
C LYS A 18 24.37 -36.00 -2.18
N ARG A 19 23.19 -35.44 -2.45
CA ARG A 19 22.04 -35.45 -1.53
C ARG A 19 20.74 -35.34 -2.31
N PRO A 20 19.62 -35.83 -1.79
CA PRO A 20 18.31 -35.53 -2.33
C PRO A 20 18.04 -34.01 -2.25
N ALA A 21 17.63 -33.42 -3.35
CA ALA A 21 17.30 -31.98 -3.43
C ALA A 21 16.61 -31.68 -4.78
N TYR A 22 16.07 -30.48 -4.91
CA TYR A 22 15.71 -29.94 -6.21
C TYR A 22 16.93 -29.28 -6.85
N TYR A 23 17.21 -29.65 -8.10
CA TYR A 23 18.36 -29.16 -8.86
C TYR A 23 17.88 -28.42 -10.10
N ARG A 24 18.49 -27.28 -10.39
CA ARG A 24 18.22 -26.51 -11.60
C ARG A 24 19.28 -26.82 -12.65
N TYR A 25 18.82 -27.10 -13.86
CA TYR A 25 19.68 -27.24 -15.02
C TYR A 25 19.51 -26.07 -15.95
N ARG A 26 20.60 -25.55 -16.46
CA ARG A 26 20.63 -24.54 -17.51
C ARG A 26 21.21 -25.17 -18.78
N LEU A 27 20.46 -25.04 -19.87
CA LEU A 27 20.99 -25.30 -21.21
C LEU A 27 21.45 -23.98 -21.80
N GLU A 28 22.65 -23.98 -22.34
CA GLU A 28 23.22 -22.82 -23.00
C GLU A 28 23.65 -23.19 -24.42
N CYS A 29 23.15 -22.46 -25.41
CA CYS A 29 23.60 -22.59 -26.80
C CYS A 29 24.87 -21.76 -26.98
N LEU A 30 26.00 -22.42 -27.16
CA LEU A 30 27.30 -21.76 -27.29
C LEU A 30 27.60 -21.32 -28.72
N SER A 31 26.99 -21.97 -29.74
CA SER A 31 27.17 -21.64 -31.14
C SER A 31 26.05 -22.22 -32.00
N GLY A 32 25.84 -21.64 -33.18
CA GLY A 32 24.82 -22.11 -34.13
C GLY A 32 23.45 -21.45 -33.97
N ASN A 33 22.43 -22.11 -34.48
CA ASN A 33 21.05 -21.60 -34.37
C ASN A 33 20.53 -21.77 -32.94
N GLN A 34 20.16 -20.65 -32.31
CA GLN A 34 19.69 -20.61 -30.92
C GLN A 34 18.21 -21.03 -30.74
N ASN A 35 17.62 -21.68 -31.71
CA ASN A 35 16.25 -22.13 -31.64
C ASN A 35 16.09 -23.39 -30.75
N ILE A 36 15.74 -23.19 -29.47
CA ILE A 36 15.55 -24.27 -28.50
C ILE A 36 14.30 -25.13 -28.76
N ASN A 37 13.40 -24.72 -29.67
CA ASN A 37 12.23 -25.51 -30.06
C ASN A 37 12.62 -26.84 -30.73
N GLN A 38 13.87 -27.05 -31.03
CA GLN A 38 14.41 -28.32 -31.51
C GLN A 38 14.65 -29.36 -30.41
N ILE A 39 14.60 -28.95 -29.13
CA ILE A 39 14.70 -29.90 -28.01
C ILE A 39 13.31 -30.37 -27.65
N ARG A 40 13.00 -31.65 -27.94
CA ARG A 40 11.66 -32.20 -27.73
C ARG A 40 11.43 -32.74 -26.32
N SER A 41 12.45 -33.36 -25.71
CA SER A 41 12.32 -33.96 -24.37
C SER A 41 13.67 -34.15 -23.69
N PHE A 42 13.62 -34.30 -22.38
CA PHE A 42 14.72 -34.78 -21.53
C PHE A 42 14.27 -36.11 -20.93
N LYS A 43 15.17 -37.09 -20.92
CA LYS A 43 14.96 -38.39 -20.28
C LYS A 43 16.00 -38.58 -19.20
N PHE A 44 15.55 -38.88 -18.00
CA PHE A 44 16.41 -39.24 -16.87
C PHE A 44 16.29 -40.75 -16.63
N LYS A 45 17.41 -41.41 -16.47
CA LYS A 45 17.48 -42.78 -15.96
C LYS A 45 18.08 -42.72 -14.56
N SER A 46 17.40 -43.33 -13.60
CA SER A 46 17.87 -43.41 -12.22
C SER A 46 18.30 -44.82 -11.92
N ASN A 47 19.38 -45.00 -11.17
CA ASN A 47 19.82 -46.26 -10.62
C ASN A 47 19.25 -46.53 -9.23
N VAL A 48 18.40 -45.66 -8.71
CA VAL A 48 17.69 -45.85 -7.44
C VAL A 48 16.22 -46.20 -7.68
N LYS A 49 15.58 -46.75 -6.68
CA LYS A 49 14.19 -47.24 -6.77
C LYS A 49 13.18 -46.15 -7.09
N GLU A 50 13.46 -44.93 -6.63
CA GLU A 50 12.62 -43.76 -6.88
C GLU A 50 13.24 -42.92 -8.02
N ALA A 51 12.57 -42.87 -9.15
CA ALA A 51 13.03 -42.13 -10.30
C ALA A 51 12.95 -40.60 -10.03
N PRO A 52 13.94 -39.80 -10.45
CA PRO A 52 13.81 -38.37 -10.45
C PRO A 52 12.71 -37.93 -11.40
N TYR A 53 12.00 -36.90 -11.05
CA TYR A 53 10.98 -36.30 -11.91
C TYR A 53 11.35 -34.83 -12.21
N LEU A 54 10.91 -34.38 -13.37
CA LEU A 54 11.01 -32.96 -13.75
C LEU A 54 9.78 -32.23 -13.22
N ALA A 55 10.00 -31.28 -12.34
CA ALA A 55 8.98 -30.36 -11.92
C ALA A 55 8.95 -29.15 -12.86
N ASN A 56 7.80 -28.82 -13.41
CA ASN A 56 7.61 -27.61 -14.21
C ASN A 56 7.53 -26.35 -13.35
N TYR A 57 7.41 -26.52 -12.03
CA TYR A 57 7.19 -25.42 -11.10
C TYR A 57 8.51 -24.91 -10.58
N LEU A 58 8.70 -23.60 -10.75
CA LEU A 58 9.90 -22.92 -10.33
C LEU A 58 9.79 -22.45 -8.87
N SER A 59 8.59 -22.01 -8.44
CA SER A 59 8.34 -21.60 -7.05
C SER A 59 8.21 -22.80 -6.13
N SER A 60 8.73 -22.69 -4.90
CA SER A 60 8.50 -23.68 -3.84
C SER A 60 7.10 -23.53 -3.25
N PRO A 61 6.55 -24.57 -2.59
CA PRO A 61 5.26 -24.46 -1.90
C PRO A 61 5.25 -23.33 -0.88
N SER A 62 4.14 -22.61 -0.78
CA SER A 62 3.89 -21.70 0.32
C SER A 62 3.40 -22.48 1.53
N VAL A 63 3.95 -22.23 2.71
CA VAL A 63 3.54 -22.87 3.97
C VAL A 63 2.78 -21.89 4.81
N HIS A 64 1.63 -22.30 5.32
CA HIS A 64 0.70 -21.44 6.03
C HIS A 64 0.51 -21.91 7.47
N LEU A 65 0.31 -20.95 8.36
CA LEU A 65 -0.04 -21.14 9.75
C LEU A 65 -1.31 -20.33 10.04
N THR A 66 -2.31 -20.96 10.63
CA THR A 66 -3.53 -20.28 11.09
C THR A 66 -3.70 -20.51 12.58
N THR A 67 -4.00 -19.46 13.36
CA THR A 67 -4.24 -19.62 14.79
C THR A 67 -5.62 -20.22 15.03
N TRP A 68 -5.68 -21.27 15.85
CA TRP A 68 -6.93 -21.90 16.29
C TRP A 68 -7.45 -21.33 17.60
N GLY A 69 -6.61 -20.63 18.35
CA GLY A 69 -7.00 -20.01 19.59
C GLY A 69 -5.94 -20.04 20.67
N SER A 70 -6.40 -19.75 21.86
CA SER A 70 -5.65 -19.90 23.10
C SER A 70 -6.14 -21.14 23.83
N THR A 71 -5.23 -21.88 24.45
CA THR A 71 -5.59 -22.94 25.39
C THR A 71 -5.98 -22.40 26.77
N ASP A 72 -5.84 -21.07 27.00
CA ASP A 72 -6.35 -20.40 28.19
C ASP A 72 -7.90 -20.45 28.19
N PRO A 73 -8.52 -21.08 29.20
CA PRO A 73 -9.99 -21.22 29.27
C PRO A 73 -10.71 -19.85 29.43
N ASN A 74 -9.98 -18.81 29.85
CA ASN A 74 -10.54 -17.46 30.04
C ASN A 74 -10.40 -16.60 28.75
N ALA A 75 -9.76 -17.10 27.70
CA ALA A 75 -9.64 -16.37 26.46
C ALA A 75 -11.00 -16.22 25.77
N PRO A 76 -11.43 -15.01 25.39
CA PRO A 76 -12.65 -14.80 24.64
C PRO A 76 -12.67 -15.56 23.32
N LYS A 77 -13.86 -15.87 22.82
CA LYS A 77 -14.08 -16.51 21.51
C LYS A 77 -14.72 -15.52 20.56
N GLY A 78 -14.56 -15.79 19.24
CA GLY A 78 -15.11 -14.96 18.18
C GLY A 78 -14.32 -13.66 18.00
N ASP A 79 -14.91 -12.67 17.35
CA ASP A 79 -14.38 -11.34 17.01
C ASP A 79 -14.25 -10.41 18.24
N ALA A 80 -13.45 -10.85 19.20
CA ALA A 80 -13.37 -10.23 20.53
C ALA A 80 -12.10 -9.42 20.77
N TYR A 81 -11.20 -9.32 19.76
CA TYR A 81 -9.85 -8.76 19.94
C TYR A 81 -9.64 -7.52 19.08
N ASP A 82 -8.94 -6.53 19.61
CA ASP A 82 -8.64 -5.27 18.93
C ASP A 82 -7.15 -5.07 18.61
N TRP A 83 -6.26 -5.90 19.18
CA TRP A 83 -4.84 -5.90 18.91
C TRP A 83 -4.33 -7.33 18.69
N CYS A 84 -3.38 -7.47 17.75
CA CYS A 84 -2.60 -8.67 17.55
C CYS A 84 -1.10 -8.34 17.59
N PHE A 85 -0.32 -9.24 18.17
CA PHE A 85 1.13 -9.13 18.27
C PHE A 85 1.79 -10.46 17.92
N MET A 86 2.93 -10.41 17.24
CA MET A 86 3.78 -11.57 16.94
C MET A 86 5.23 -11.17 16.70
N GLU A 87 6.15 -12.10 16.93
CA GLU A 87 7.56 -12.01 16.57
C GLU A 87 7.88 -13.03 15.49
N ILE A 88 8.61 -12.59 14.45
CA ILE A 88 9.12 -13.47 13.40
C ILE A 88 10.61 -13.30 13.20
N MET A 89 11.28 -14.34 12.67
CA MET A 89 12.70 -14.30 12.37
C MET A 89 12.99 -15.13 11.12
N LEU A 90 13.72 -14.55 10.18
CA LEU A 90 14.40 -15.25 9.09
C LEU A 90 15.86 -15.41 9.46
N PRO A 91 16.39 -16.66 9.57
CA PRO A 91 17.81 -16.87 9.81
C PRO A 91 18.65 -16.51 8.57
N GLN A 92 19.96 -16.39 8.73
CA GLN A 92 20.86 -15.94 7.66
C GLN A 92 20.79 -16.79 6.40
N GLU A 93 20.60 -18.10 6.53
CA GLU A 93 20.46 -19.03 5.40
C GLU A 93 19.16 -18.86 4.60
N SER A 94 18.18 -18.15 5.17
CA SER A 94 16.91 -17.82 4.53
C SER A 94 16.87 -16.40 3.94
N ASP A 95 17.98 -15.67 4.01
CA ASP A 95 18.14 -14.34 3.41
C ASP A 95 18.34 -14.46 1.90
N ILE A 96 17.29 -14.90 1.22
CA ILE A 96 17.30 -15.25 -0.20
C ILE A 96 16.27 -14.38 -0.92
N ILE A 97 16.64 -13.78 -2.06
CA ILE A 97 15.71 -12.99 -2.89
C ILE A 97 14.45 -13.78 -3.17
N GLY A 98 13.30 -13.14 -3.00
CA GLY A 98 11.99 -13.75 -3.19
C GLY A 98 11.48 -14.48 -1.96
N THR A 99 12.08 -14.30 -0.79
CA THR A 99 11.55 -14.76 0.49
C THR A 99 10.58 -13.75 1.07
N TYR A 100 9.36 -14.18 1.38
CA TYR A 100 8.40 -13.41 2.15
C TYR A 100 7.98 -14.22 3.38
N ALA A 101 8.24 -13.69 4.57
CA ALA A 101 7.70 -14.18 5.83
C ALA A 101 6.63 -13.22 6.34
N MET A 102 5.38 -13.62 6.22
CA MET A 102 4.24 -12.86 6.73
C MET A 102 4.02 -13.17 8.21
N ALA A 103 4.01 -12.14 9.04
CA ALA A 103 3.78 -12.25 10.47
C ALA A 103 2.30 -12.32 10.81
N LEU A 104 1.54 -11.31 10.43
CA LEU A 104 0.14 -11.13 10.78
C LEU A 104 -0.70 -10.89 9.53
N GLY A 105 -1.58 -11.82 9.22
CA GLY A 105 -2.64 -11.69 8.25
C GLY A 105 -3.97 -11.55 8.96
N VAL A 106 -4.64 -10.41 8.83
CA VAL A 106 -5.90 -10.07 9.50
C VAL A 106 -6.84 -9.34 8.55
N LEU A 107 -8.12 -9.63 8.59
CA LEU A 107 -9.16 -8.93 7.83
C LEU A 107 -8.86 -8.83 6.32
N ASN A 108 -8.34 -9.89 5.71
CA ASN A 108 -7.85 -9.90 4.33
C ASN A 108 -6.74 -8.87 4.06
N GLY A 109 -5.89 -8.64 5.06
CA GLY A 109 -4.65 -7.91 4.93
C GLY A 109 -3.48 -8.75 5.39
N TYR A 110 -2.25 -8.28 5.18
CA TYR A 110 -1.04 -8.99 5.56
C TYR A 110 0.12 -8.04 5.82
N MET A 111 0.93 -8.39 6.82
CA MET A 111 2.14 -7.65 7.15
C MET A 111 3.28 -8.61 7.48
N GLY A 112 4.50 -8.23 7.10
CA GLY A 112 5.68 -9.06 7.34
C GLY A 112 6.94 -8.48 6.71
N ILE A 113 7.94 -9.35 6.52
CA ILE A 113 9.27 -9.01 6.01
C ILE A 113 9.58 -9.73 4.70
N GLN A 114 10.24 -9.01 3.80
CA GLN A 114 10.66 -9.54 2.49
C GLN A 114 12.15 -9.31 2.25
N MET A 115 12.83 -10.31 1.69
CA MET A 115 14.11 -10.11 1.01
C MET A 115 13.83 -9.84 -0.48
N ASN A 116 13.84 -8.55 -0.86
CA ASN A 116 13.33 -8.07 -2.16
C ASN A 116 14.46 -7.54 -3.08
N GLY A 117 15.62 -8.19 -3.06
CA GLY A 117 16.76 -7.86 -3.91
C GLY A 117 17.78 -6.95 -3.24
N TYR A 118 18.41 -6.09 -4.02
CA TYR A 118 19.49 -5.21 -3.57
C TYR A 118 19.22 -3.77 -4.02
N THR A 119 19.75 -2.82 -3.26
CA THR A 119 19.80 -1.41 -3.63
C THR A 119 20.89 -1.17 -4.68
N ALA A 120 20.95 0.05 -5.24
CA ALA A 120 21.95 0.40 -6.25
C ALA A 120 23.41 0.30 -5.75
N ASP A 121 23.62 0.45 -4.44
CA ASP A 121 24.92 0.29 -3.78
C ASP A 121 25.26 -1.16 -3.38
N GLY A 122 24.38 -2.12 -3.72
CA GLY A 122 24.54 -3.54 -3.43
C GLY A 122 24.11 -3.98 -2.04
N SER A 123 23.53 -3.10 -1.23
CA SER A 123 22.99 -3.47 0.09
C SER A 123 21.70 -4.28 -0.06
N PRO A 124 21.46 -5.32 0.79
CA PRO A 124 20.23 -6.10 0.71
C PRO A 124 19.00 -5.26 1.06
N ARG A 125 17.92 -5.49 0.32
CA ARG A 125 16.62 -4.88 0.56
C ARG A 125 15.79 -5.77 1.49
N HIS A 126 15.95 -5.53 2.77
CA HIS A 126 15.16 -6.11 3.85
C HIS A 126 13.91 -5.24 4.08
N ASP A 127 12.94 -5.38 3.18
CA ASP A 127 11.73 -4.56 3.15
C ASP A 127 10.74 -5.01 4.24
N VAL A 128 9.91 -4.07 4.70
CA VAL A 128 8.73 -4.32 5.54
C VAL A 128 7.48 -3.92 4.77
N LEU A 129 6.47 -4.79 4.81
CA LEU A 129 5.24 -4.67 4.03
C LEU A 129 4.02 -4.75 4.93
N PHE A 130 3.01 -3.90 4.63
CA PHE A 130 1.65 -4.01 5.13
C PHE A 130 0.66 -3.70 4.01
N SER A 131 -0.26 -4.62 3.73
CA SER A 131 -1.21 -4.54 2.62
C SER A 131 -2.61 -4.93 3.06
N MET A 132 -3.62 -4.48 2.29
CA MET A 132 -5.03 -4.79 2.51
C MET A 132 -5.74 -4.93 1.17
N TRP A 133 -6.46 -6.04 0.97
CA TRP A 133 -7.31 -6.23 -0.22
C TRP A 133 -8.56 -5.37 -0.17
N ASP A 134 -9.00 -4.99 -1.37
CA ASP A 134 -10.28 -4.35 -1.59
C ASP A 134 -11.45 -5.26 -1.17
N ASP A 135 -12.60 -4.68 -0.97
CA ASP A 135 -13.84 -5.43 -0.83
C ASP A 135 -14.34 -5.86 -2.22
N GLY A 136 -14.68 -7.17 -2.37
CA GLY A 136 -15.09 -7.74 -3.66
C GLY A 136 -13.97 -7.73 -4.72
N SER A 137 -12.70 -7.73 -4.30
CA SER A 137 -11.53 -7.75 -5.18
C SER A 137 -11.54 -8.98 -6.09
N THR A 138 -11.44 -8.74 -7.39
CA THR A 138 -11.10 -9.73 -8.42
C THR A 138 -9.78 -9.33 -9.07
N ASP A 139 -9.15 -10.25 -9.81
CA ASP A 139 -7.95 -9.91 -10.56
C ASP A 139 -8.27 -8.82 -11.59
N GLU A 140 -7.55 -7.69 -11.50
CA GLU A 140 -7.57 -6.61 -12.48
C GLU A 140 -8.94 -5.97 -12.76
N ASP A 141 -9.68 -5.51 -11.73
CA ASP A 141 -10.82 -4.63 -11.95
C ASP A 141 -10.40 -3.15 -11.81
N PRO A 142 -10.06 -2.46 -12.93
CA PRO A 142 -9.72 -1.05 -12.90
C PRO A 142 -10.92 -0.15 -12.53
N ASN A 143 -12.14 -0.68 -12.66
CA ASN A 143 -13.40 0.05 -12.45
C ASN A 143 -14.01 -0.20 -11.07
N LEU A 144 -13.28 -0.88 -10.16
CA LEU A 144 -13.79 -1.09 -8.81
C LEU A 144 -14.13 0.26 -8.16
N PRO A 145 -15.37 0.49 -7.72
CA PRO A 145 -15.79 1.76 -7.15
C PRO A 145 -14.95 2.14 -5.92
N GLU A 146 -14.73 3.44 -5.73
CA GLU A 146 -13.89 3.92 -4.61
C GLU A 146 -14.42 3.44 -3.23
N TYR A 147 -15.74 3.37 -3.05
CA TYR A 147 -16.34 2.88 -1.81
C TYR A 147 -16.10 1.38 -1.52
N MET A 148 -15.53 0.63 -2.47
CA MET A 148 -15.08 -0.76 -2.30
C MET A 148 -13.56 -0.86 -2.13
N ARG A 149 -12.80 0.17 -2.49
CA ARG A 149 -11.34 0.17 -2.46
C ARG A 149 -10.80 0.33 -1.04
N ALA A 150 -9.92 -0.56 -0.64
CA ALA A 150 -9.08 -0.34 0.53
C ALA A 150 -8.16 0.87 0.27
N GLY A 151 -7.92 1.69 1.29
CA GLY A 151 -7.12 2.90 1.14
C GLY A 151 -6.30 3.20 2.38
N ALA A 152 -5.06 3.64 2.20
CA ALA A 152 -4.28 4.19 3.30
C ALA A 152 -4.85 5.56 3.68
N VAL A 153 -5.27 5.73 4.93
CA VAL A 153 -5.83 6.98 5.45
C VAL A 153 -4.78 7.83 6.15
N ASP A 154 -3.72 7.19 6.64
CA ASP A 154 -2.58 7.84 7.27
C ASP A 154 -1.37 6.91 7.24
N TRP A 155 -0.16 7.47 7.09
CA TRP A 155 1.08 6.69 7.03
C TRP A 155 2.29 7.51 7.50
N ASP A 156 3.34 6.81 7.86
CA ASP A 156 4.63 7.43 8.19
C ASP A 156 5.29 7.99 6.92
N PRO A 157 5.95 9.16 6.97
CA PRO A 157 6.64 9.73 5.80
C PRO A 157 7.68 8.83 5.12
N LEU A 158 8.24 7.84 5.84
CA LEU A 158 9.16 6.85 5.27
C LEU A 158 8.43 5.65 4.61
N THR A 159 7.12 5.59 4.72
CA THR A 159 6.29 4.54 4.12
C THR A 159 5.76 4.98 2.75
N THR A 160 5.97 4.17 1.75
CA THR A 160 5.37 4.36 0.42
C THR A 160 4.04 3.63 0.35
N THR A 161 3.04 4.25 -0.27
CA THR A 161 1.71 3.66 -0.50
C THR A 161 1.45 3.51 -1.99
N ASN A 162 1.00 2.34 -2.43
CA ASN A 162 0.64 2.05 -3.82
C ASN A 162 -0.63 1.21 -3.89
N ARG A 163 -1.26 1.19 -5.06
CA ARG A 163 -2.21 0.14 -5.44
C ARG A 163 -1.44 -1.08 -5.93
N PHE A 164 -1.94 -2.28 -5.67
CA PHE A 164 -1.46 -3.53 -6.26
C PHE A 164 -2.57 -4.22 -7.06
N GLY A 165 -2.19 -5.11 -7.97
CA GLY A 165 -3.04 -5.94 -8.81
C GLY A 165 -2.39 -7.30 -9.08
N ASN A 166 -2.90 -8.07 -10.03
CA ASN A 166 -2.50 -9.40 -10.50
C ASN A 166 -2.89 -10.59 -9.60
N GLU A 167 -3.19 -10.38 -8.33
CA GLU A 167 -3.67 -11.42 -7.38
C GLU A 167 -4.88 -10.89 -6.60
N GLY A 168 -5.78 -10.19 -7.30
CA GLY A 168 -6.74 -9.29 -6.71
C GLY A 168 -6.17 -7.88 -6.60
N THR A 169 -6.99 -6.91 -6.19
CA THR A 169 -6.58 -5.51 -6.04
C THR A 169 -6.62 -5.07 -4.58
N GLY A 170 -5.83 -4.06 -4.25
CA GLY A 170 -5.78 -3.52 -2.89
C GLY A 170 -4.80 -2.39 -2.72
N VAL A 171 -4.59 -1.97 -1.48
CA VAL A 171 -3.56 -1.02 -1.10
C VAL A 171 -2.37 -1.73 -0.47
N GLN A 172 -1.17 -1.36 -0.91
CA GLN A 172 0.10 -1.81 -0.35
C GLN A 172 0.80 -0.62 0.29
N THR A 173 1.28 -0.81 1.52
CA THR A 173 2.18 0.12 2.20
C THR A 173 3.48 -0.60 2.52
N TYR A 174 4.63 0.02 2.19
CA TYR A 174 5.92 -0.64 2.37
C TYR A 174 7.05 0.34 2.67
N ARG A 175 8.09 -0.18 3.30
CA ARG A 175 9.38 0.49 3.46
C ARG A 175 10.47 -0.31 2.78
N LYS A 176 11.16 0.30 1.83
CA LYS A 176 12.31 -0.28 1.11
C LYS A 176 13.59 0.03 1.86
N GLY A 177 14.36 -0.99 2.20
CA GLY A 177 15.67 -0.78 2.78
C GLY A 177 16.03 -1.78 3.88
N PRO A 178 17.11 -1.53 4.65
CA PRO A 178 17.61 -2.45 5.66
C PRO A 178 16.82 -2.29 6.98
N TYR A 179 15.52 -2.61 6.96
CA TYR A 179 14.65 -2.46 8.13
C TYR A 179 14.67 -3.65 9.09
N TRP A 180 15.28 -4.76 8.72
CA TRP A 180 15.46 -5.92 9.58
C TRP A 180 16.80 -6.60 9.28
N THR A 181 17.24 -7.47 10.19
CA THR A 181 18.52 -8.17 10.08
C THR A 181 18.28 -9.68 10.20
N PRO A 182 18.80 -10.50 9.28
CA PRO A 182 18.73 -11.96 9.38
C PRO A 182 19.26 -12.47 10.72
N GLY A 183 18.60 -13.48 11.27
CA GLY A 183 18.92 -14.06 12.58
C GLY A 183 18.42 -13.25 13.78
N LYS A 184 17.80 -12.09 13.58
CA LYS A 184 17.14 -11.31 14.63
C LYS A 184 15.63 -11.33 14.51
N TYR A 185 14.95 -11.38 15.64
CA TYR A 185 13.49 -11.26 15.67
C TYR A 185 13.03 -9.84 15.32
N VAL A 186 11.93 -9.78 14.57
CA VAL A 186 11.17 -8.56 14.29
C VAL A 186 9.80 -8.71 14.94
N GLN A 187 9.39 -7.73 15.71
CA GLN A 187 8.08 -7.65 16.33
C GLN A 187 7.11 -6.95 15.38
N PHE A 188 5.90 -7.48 15.30
CA PHE A 188 4.77 -6.87 14.60
C PHE A 188 3.60 -6.70 15.53
N ILE A 189 2.92 -5.57 15.40
CA ILE A 189 1.67 -5.31 16.13
C ILE A 189 0.68 -4.59 15.21
N THR A 190 -0.59 -4.97 15.32
CA THR A 190 -1.69 -4.36 14.57
C THR A 190 -2.88 -4.11 15.47
N ASN A 191 -3.63 -3.06 15.14
CA ASN A 191 -4.86 -2.67 15.82
C ASN A 191 -5.99 -2.54 14.81
N CYS A 192 -7.23 -2.87 15.21
CA CYS A 192 -8.41 -2.57 14.41
C CYS A 192 -9.43 -1.72 15.21
N ARG A 193 -10.06 -0.77 14.50
CA ARG A 193 -11.10 0.10 15.03
C ARG A 193 -12.23 0.31 14.03
N PRO A 194 -13.51 0.30 14.48
CA PRO A 194 -14.62 0.56 13.59
C PRO A 194 -14.65 2.03 13.15
N GLU A 195 -15.11 2.22 11.92
CA GLU A 195 -15.38 3.51 11.33
C GLU A 195 -16.71 3.44 10.59
N THR A 196 -17.45 4.54 10.58
CA THR A 196 -18.65 4.69 9.74
C THR A 196 -18.43 5.84 8.77
N THR A 197 -18.63 5.55 7.48
CA THR A 197 -18.58 6.54 6.39
C THR A 197 -19.87 6.50 5.62
N SER A 198 -20.04 7.39 4.64
CA SER A 198 -21.13 7.33 3.66
C SER A 198 -20.56 7.44 2.25
N TYR A 199 -21.31 6.94 1.27
CA TYR A 199 -21.06 7.13 -0.15
C TYR A 199 -22.38 7.29 -0.89
N THR A 200 -22.35 7.87 -2.07
CA THR A 200 -23.54 8.11 -2.89
C THR A 200 -23.46 7.30 -4.16
N THR A 201 -24.57 6.65 -4.53
CA THR A 201 -24.74 6.02 -5.85
C THR A 201 -25.99 6.57 -6.51
N GLU A 202 -26.09 6.40 -7.80
CA GLU A 202 -27.33 6.69 -8.53
C GLU A 202 -28.23 5.45 -8.55
N VAL A 203 -29.46 5.58 -8.04
CA VAL A 203 -30.46 4.53 -8.06
C VAL A 203 -31.71 5.06 -8.78
N ASN A 204 -32.03 4.47 -9.94
CA ASN A 204 -33.16 4.91 -10.80
C ASN A 204 -33.09 6.40 -11.14
N GLY A 205 -31.90 6.91 -11.49
CA GLY A 205 -31.70 8.32 -11.85
C GLY A 205 -31.75 9.29 -10.67
N LYS A 206 -31.63 8.79 -9.42
CA LYS A 206 -31.62 9.62 -8.20
C LYS A 206 -30.42 9.34 -7.33
N PRO A 207 -29.72 10.38 -6.85
CA PRO A 207 -28.66 10.23 -5.87
C PRO A 207 -29.21 9.58 -4.59
N THR A 208 -28.59 8.50 -4.18
CA THR A 208 -28.95 7.75 -2.97
C THR A 208 -27.73 7.64 -2.06
N VAL A 209 -27.85 8.13 -0.83
CA VAL A 209 -26.78 8.08 0.18
C VAL A 209 -26.85 6.74 0.91
N HIS A 210 -25.72 6.06 0.99
CA HIS A 210 -25.55 4.80 1.70
C HIS A 210 -24.63 5.00 2.91
N THR A 211 -24.98 4.38 4.02
CA THR A 211 -24.07 4.27 5.17
C THR A 211 -23.18 3.05 5.01
N GLN A 212 -21.89 3.19 5.26
CA GLN A 212 -20.91 2.11 5.17
C GLN A 212 -20.15 1.96 6.48
N HIS A 213 -20.08 0.72 6.94
CA HIS A 213 -19.28 0.35 8.11
C HIS A 213 -17.94 -0.23 7.66
N ASN A 214 -16.85 0.32 8.17
CA ASN A 214 -15.49 -0.06 7.82
C ASN A 214 -14.69 -0.41 9.08
N MET A 215 -13.53 -1.00 8.85
CA MET A 215 -12.54 -1.20 9.90
C MET A 215 -11.25 -0.47 9.52
N LEU A 216 -10.77 0.43 10.37
CA LEU A 216 -9.43 1.00 10.28
C LEU A 216 -8.44 0.02 10.91
N VAL A 217 -7.44 -0.39 10.15
CA VAL A 217 -6.38 -1.31 10.58
C VAL A 217 -5.06 -0.57 10.56
N SER A 218 -4.43 -0.48 11.73
CA SER A 218 -3.15 0.22 11.91
C SER A 218 -2.04 -0.77 12.20
N ALA A 219 -0.84 -0.53 11.67
CA ALA A 219 0.28 -1.46 11.69
C ALA A 219 1.59 -0.82 12.10
N TRP A 220 2.37 -1.53 12.91
CA TRP A 220 3.73 -1.17 13.35
C TRP A 220 4.64 -2.38 13.31
N PHE A 221 5.93 -2.12 13.19
CA PHE A 221 6.98 -3.09 13.41
C PHE A 221 8.06 -2.55 14.35
N ASN A 222 8.82 -3.44 14.96
CA ASN A 222 10.00 -3.12 15.76
C ASN A 222 11.10 -4.16 15.47
N ALA A 223 12.18 -3.70 14.85
CA ALA A 223 13.31 -4.55 14.48
C ALA A 223 14.25 -4.85 15.65
N LEU A 224 13.94 -4.42 16.86
CA LEU A 224 14.75 -4.56 18.08
C LEU A 224 16.17 -3.96 17.91
N ASP A 225 16.27 -2.92 17.09
CA ASP A 225 17.50 -2.18 16.75
C ASP A 225 17.70 -0.91 17.60
N GLY A 226 16.88 -0.74 18.65
CA GLY A 226 16.90 0.42 19.54
C GLY A 226 15.99 1.58 19.10
N LYS A 227 15.39 1.53 17.92
CA LYS A 227 14.48 2.58 17.43
C LYS A 227 13.05 2.45 17.99
N GLY A 228 12.72 1.30 18.61
CA GLY A 228 11.39 1.01 19.12
C GLY A 228 10.35 0.78 18.01
N TRP A 229 9.07 1.00 18.35
CA TRP A 229 7.96 0.82 17.43
C TRP A 229 7.98 1.86 16.31
N GLN A 230 7.97 1.38 15.08
CA GLN A 230 7.89 2.19 13.87
C GLN A 230 6.51 2.02 13.23
N TYR A 231 5.77 3.12 13.14
CA TYR A 231 4.46 3.13 12.50
C TYR A 231 4.60 2.94 10.99
N MET A 232 3.76 2.07 10.43
CA MET A 232 3.66 1.88 8.98
C MET A 232 2.55 2.76 8.41
N ALA A 233 1.32 2.37 8.66
CA ALA A 233 0.14 3.03 8.14
C ALA A 233 -1.11 2.66 8.94
N THR A 234 -2.17 3.44 8.74
CA THR A 234 -3.56 3.06 9.01
C THR A 234 -4.28 2.92 7.67
N VAL A 235 -4.89 1.77 7.45
CA VAL A 235 -5.60 1.42 6.21
C VAL A 235 -7.08 1.18 6.53
N ARG A 236 -7.96 1.70 5.68
CA ARG A 236 -9.40 1.42 5.73
C ARG A 236 -9.71 0.12 5.01
N LYS A 237 -10.26 -0.86 5.73
CA LYS A 237 -10.92 -2.04 5.16
C LYS A 237 -12.40 -1.73 5.01
N ARG A 238 -12.89 -1.76 3.78
CA ARG A 238 -14.28 -1.47 3.45
C ARG A 238 -15.21 -2.61 3.85
N ASN A 239 -16.47 -2.29 4.10
CA ASN A 239 -17.57 -3.23 4.39
C ASN A 239 -17.20 -4.28 5.46
N SER A 240 -16.52 -3.84 6.53
CA SER A 240 -16.10 -4.72 7.62
C SER A 240 -16.52 -4.15 8.96
N THR A 241 -17.18 -4.98 9.76
CA THR A 241 -17.51 -4.71 11.16
C THR A 241 -16.83 -5.68 12.12
N THR A 242 -16.07 -6.65 11.55
CA THR A 242 -15.47 -7.76 12.28
C THR A 242 -14.16 -7.31 12.93
N TYR A 243 -14.06 -7.52 14.24
CA TYR A 243 -12.79 -7.42 14.96
C TYR A 243 -11.95 -8.68 14.76
N PHE A 244 -10.74 -8.70 15.29
CA PHE A 244 -9.90 -9.88 15.20
C PHE A 244 -10.45 -11.04 16.01
N ASP A 245 -10.40 -12.23 15.44
CA ASP A 245 -10.67 -13.52 16.13
C ASP A 245 -9.51 -14.50 15.96
N ALA A 246 -8.75 -14.34 14.89
CA ALA A 246 -7.57 -15.12 14.53
C ALA A 246 -6.64 -14.27 13.66
N TRP A 247 -5.45 -14.78 13.42
CA TRP A 247 -4.59 -14.34 12.32
C TRP A 247 -4.06 -15.57 11.57
N TYR A 248 -3.56 -15.34 10.36
CA TYR A 248 -2.78 -16.31 9.62
C TYR A 248 -1.38 -15.76 9.33
N SER A 249 -0.45 -16.65 9.10
CA SER A 249 0.92 -16.34 8.70
C SER A 249 1.33 -17.27 7.57
N PHE A 250 2.34 -16.89 6.80
CA PHE A 250 2.91 -17.79 5.80
C PHE A 250 4.41 -17.53 5.58
N LEU A 251 5.06 -18.53 5.02
CA LEU A 251 6.38 -18.43 4.42
C LEU A 251 6.25 -18.74 2.94
N GLU A 252 6.66 -17.83 2.09
CA GLU A 252 6.49 -17.89 0.64
C GLU A 252 7.80 -17.66 -0.11
N ASN A 253 7.91 -18.31 -1.26
CA ASN A 253 8.83 -17.99 -2.34
C ASN A 253 8.07 -17.32 -3.49
N TYR A 254 8.09 -16.00 -3.58
CA TYR A 254 7.45 -15.28 -4.67
C TYR A 254 8.37 -15.04 -5.89
N ASN A 255 9.65 -15.42 -5.82
CA ASN A 255 10.57 -15.35 -6.95
C ASN A 255 10.92 -16.76 -7.44
N ALA A 256 10.25 -17.18 -8.53
CA ALA A 256 10.44 -18.49 -9.13
C ALA A 256 11.91 -18.82 -9.48
N SER A 257 12.77 -17.81 -9.72
CA SER A 257 14.18 -18.03 -10.02
C SER A 257 14.99 -18.60 -8.84
N THR A 258 14.45 -18.54 -7.63
CA THR A 258 15.09 -19.01 -6.40
C THR A 258 14.30 -20.13 -5.70
N GLY A 259 13.35 -20.74 -6.37
CA GLY A 259 12.46 -21.76 -5.79
C GLY A 259 13.15 -23.05 -5.34
N GLN A 260 14.38 -23.31 -5.78
CA GLN A 260 15.19 -24.46 -5.34
C GLN A 260 15.89 -24.22 -3.98
N ALA A 261 15.92 -23.01 -3.49
CA ALA A 261 16.61 -22.69 -2.24
C ALA A 261 15.74 -23.03 -1.04
N ASN A 262 16.38 -23.55 0.02
CA ASN A 262 15.70 -23.81 1.28
C ASN A 262 15.49 -22.52 2.06
N ARG A 263 14.26 -22.32 2.55
CA ARG A 263 13.87 -21.21 3.41
C ARG A 263 13.23 -21.74 4.67
N ILE A 264 13.56 -21.15 5.80
CA ILE A 264 12.89 -21.39 7.07
C ILE A 264 12.57 -20.04 7.73
N ALA A 265 11.43 -19.96 8.40
CA ALA A 265 11.06 -18.81 9.22
C ALA A 265 10.54 -19.29 10.57
N TYR A 266 10.79 -18.52 11.60
CA TYR A 266 10.40 -18.81 12.98
C TYR A 266 9.38 -17.79 13.47
N TYR A 267 8.36 -18.28 14.18
CA TYR A 267 7.19 -17.53 14.65
C TYR A 267 6.97 -17.80 16.14
N ARG A 268 6.96 -16.75 16.94
CA ARG A 268 6.78 -16.91 18.39
C ARG A 268 6.03 -15.73 19.01
N ASN A 269 5.67 -15.87 20.27
CA ASN A 269 5.04 -14.82 21.09
C ASN A 269 3.80 -14.22 20.41
N GLY A 270 2.92 -15.08 19.88
CA GLY A 270 1.67 -14.65 19.28
C GLY A 270 0.62 -14.34 20.34
N TYR A 271 0.16 -13.09 20.43
CA TYR A 271 -0.83 -12.63 21.39
C TYR A 271 -1.94 -11.83 20.74
N MET A 272 -3.14 -11.92 21.33
CA MET A 272 -4.27 -11.05 20.99
C MET A 272 -4.80 -10.39 22.26
N ARG A 273 -5.12 -9.09 22.18
CA ARG A 273 -5.68 -8.32 23.29
C ARG A 273 -7.19 -8.30 23.21
N ALA A 274 -7.84 -8.79 24.26
CA ALA A 274 -9.30 -8.81 24.34
C ALA A 274 -9.88 -7.41 24.61
N ARG A 275 -10.92 -7.06 23.86
CA ARG A 275 -11.64 -5.77 23.99
C ARG A 275 -12.39 -5.66 25.32
N SER A 276 -12.94 -6.78 25.82
CA SER A 276 -13.81 -6.81 27.00
C SER A 276 -13.10 -6.44 28.30
N ASN A 277 -11.79 -6.77 28.41
CA ASN A 277 -11.04 -6.61 29.66
C ASN A 277 -9.64 -6.03 29.48
N GLY A 278 -9.21 -5.78 28.24
CA GLY A 278 -7.90 -5.23 27.94
C GLY A 278 -6.71 -6.16 28.16
N LYS A 279 -6.94 -7.45 28.42
CA LYS A 279 -5.88 -8.43 28.68
C LYS A 279 -5.39 -9.07 27.39
N TRP A 280 -4.11 -9.43 27.39
CA TRP A 280 -3.47 -10.17 26.33
C TRP A 280 -3.58 -11.67 26.57
N TYR A 281 -3.96 -12.42 25.54
CA TYR A 281 -4.07 -13.88 25.57
C TYR A 281 -3.10 -14.49 24.57
N TYR A 282 -2.29 -15.43 25.03
CA TYR A 282 -1.34 -16.16 24.21
C TYR A 282 -2.07 -17.10 23.25
N ARG A 283 -1.75 -17.00 21.97
CA ARG A 283 -2.33 -17.83 20.93
C ARG A 283 -1.36 -18.97 20.62
N ASN A 284 -1.42 -20.01 21.40
CA ASN A 284 -0.45 -21.11 21.40
C ASN A 284 -0.88 -22.34 20.61
N SER A 285 -2.05 -22.32 19.98
CA SER A 285 -2.56 -23.42 19.15
C SER A 285 -2.72 -22.96 17.71
N VAL A 286 -2.12 -23.69 16.78
CA VAL A 286 -2.12 -23.38 15.36
C VAL A 286 -2.42 -24.58 14.50
N GLY A 287 -3.02 -24.34 13.32
CA GLY A 287 -3.11 -25.29 12.23
C GLY A 287 -2.16 -24.90 11.10
N PHE A 288 -1.58 -25.88 10.42
CA PHE A 288 -0.72 -25.68 9.27
C PHE A 288 -1.39 -26.14 7.98
N GLY A 289 -1.11 -25.43 6.90
CA GLY A 289 -1.46 -25.76 5.53
C GLY A 289 -0.32 -25.44 4.58
N HIS A 290 -0.49 -25.77 3.32
CA HIS A 290 0.49 -25.47 2.26
C HIS A 290 -0.19 -25.38 0.91
N THR A 291 0.48 -24.71 -0.03
CA THR A 291 0.19 -24.76 -1.46
C THR A 291 1.23 -25.61 -2.16
N ASP A 292 0.95 -26.04 -3.39
CA ASP A 292 1.82 -27.00 -4.10
C ASP A 292 2.78 -26.33 -5.09
N GLY A 293 3.25 -25.12 -4.78
CA GLY A 293 4.28 -24.48 -5.58
C GLY A 293 3.78 -23.85 -6.89
N GLY A 294 2.61 -23.22 -6.83
CA GLY A 294 2.14 -22.28 -7.85
C GLY A 294 1.06 -22.81 -8.79
N ASP A 295 0.75 -24.11 -8.81
CA ASP A 295 -0.29 -24.66 -9.68
C ASP A 295 -1.26 -25.63 -9.01
N ASN A 296 -1.13 -25.84 -7.71
CA ASN A 296 -1.99 -26.72 -6.91
C ASN A 296 -2.10 -28.17 -7.43
N THR A 297 -1.05 -28.69 -8.06
CA THR A 297 -1.04 -30.06 -8.57
C THR A 297 -0.40 -31.07 -7.64
N GLY A 298 0.16 -30.65 -6.50
CA GLY A 298 0.88 -31.52 -5.58
C GLY A 298 2.24 -31.99 -6.09
N ALA A 299 2.77 -31.34 -7.13
CA ALA A 299 4.01 -31.77 -7.76
C ALA A 299 5.26 -31.50 -6.90
N ARG A 300 5.20 -30.48 -6.04
CA ARG A 300 6.28 -30.18 -5.09
C ARG A 300 5.87 -30.51 -3.67
N THR A 301 6.74 -31.23 -2.96
CA THR A 301 6.50 -31.69 -1.59
C THR A 301 7.59 -31.27 -0.62
N ASP A 302 8.48 -30.37 -1.04
CA ASP A 302 9.60 -29.88 -0.25
C ASP A 302 9.18 -28.70 0.65
N TYR A 303 8.40 -29.02 1.67
CA TYR A 303 8.00 -28.13 2.74
C TYR A 303 8.06 -28.83 4.10
N GLY A 304 8.14 -28.04 5.16
CA GLY A 304 8.12 -28.52 6.53
C GLY A 304 7.45 -27.50 7.46
N GLN A 305 6.99 -27.99 8.60
CA GLN A 305 6.28 -27.18 9.58
C GLN A 305 6.28 -27.87 10.95
N GLY A 306 6.11 -27.10 12.01
CA GLY A 306 5.99 -27.67 13.34
C GLY A 306 6.45 -26.70 14.44
N THR A 307 6.90 -27.30 15.53
CA THR A 307 7.53 -26.60 16.65
C THR A 307 9.03 -26.89 16.65
N THR A 308 9.83 -25.96 17.20
CA THR A 308 11.25 -26.24 17.48
C THR A 308 11.39 -27.37 18.49
N ASP A 309 12.53 -28.09 18.44
CA ASP A 309 12.80 -29.23 19.31
C ASP A 309 12.91 -28.84 20.80
N ASN A 310 13.27 -27.59 21.09
CA ASN A 310 13.32 -27.07 22.44
C ASN A 310 11.96 -26.44 22.82
N PRO A 311 11.17 -27.07 23.70
CA PRO A 311 9.87 -26.52 24.13
C PRO A 311 9.95 -25.14 24.79
N ALA A 312 11.12 -24.80 25.40
CA ALA A 312 11.33 -23.52 26.04
C ALA A 312 11.36 -22.35 25.04
N ASP A 313 11.66 -22.61 23.77
CA ASP A 313 11.70 -21.58 22.72
C ASP A 313 10.30 -21.08 22.34
N ARG A 314 9.26 -21.87 22.62
CA ARG A 314 7.84 -21.54 22.30
C ARG A 314 7.65 -21.05 20.88
N THR A 315 8.31 -21.74 19.93
CA THR A 315 8.46 -21.27 18.57
C THR A 315 7.87 -22.27 17.59
N PHE A 316 7.04 -21.77 16.68
CA PHE A 316 6.64 -22.48 15.48
C PHE A 316 7.64 -22.20 14.37
N PHE A 317 7.80 -23.11 13.44
CA PHE A 317 8.54 -22.89 12.22
C PHE A 317 7.72 -23.27 10.99
N MET A 318 8.01 -22.62 9.88
CA MET A 318 7.63 -22.99 8.53
C MET A 318 8.86 -23.05 7.65
N GLN A 319 8.93 -24.02 6.76
CA GLN A 319 10.07 -24.27 5.90
C GLN A 319 9.60 -24.64 4.50
N THR A 320 10.29 -24.13 3.47
CA THR A 320 9.96 -24.42 2.08
C THR A 320 11.19 -24.38 1.19
N GLY A 321 11.15 -25.15 0.09
CA GLY A 321 12.22 -25.27 -0.87
C GLY A 321 13.39 -26.13 -0.39
N GLY A 322 14.38 -26.35 -1.25
CA GLY A 322 15.46 -27.31 -1.00
C GLY A 322 14.89 -28.70 -0.81
N TYR A 323 15.67 -29.62 -0.27
CA TYR A 323 15.14 -30.91 0.17
C TYR A 323 14.72 -30.79 1.64
N THR A 324 13.41 -30.71 1.87
CA THR A 324 12.84 -30.58 3.21
C THR A 324 11.90 -31.77 3.46
N SER A 325 12.19 -32.57 4.50
CA SER A 325 11.38 -33.74 4.84
C SER A 325 10.76 -33.68 6.24
N THR A 326 11.01 -32.62 7.00
CA THR A 326 10.72 -32.58 8.44
C THR A 326 9.28 -32.22 8.75
N ASN A 327 8.68 -32.99 9.66
CA ASN A 327 7.44 -32.70 10.39
C ASN A 327 6.18 -32.40 9.56
N LYS A 328 6.05 -33.01 8.38
CA LYS A 328 4.86 -32.90 7.51
C LYS A 328 3.59 -33.53 8.09
N THR A 329 3.69 -34.32 9.14
CA THR A 329 2.60 -35.17 9.64
C THR A 329 1.67 -34.51 10.64
N LYS A 330 2.06 -33.37 11.22
CA LYS A 330 1.22 -32.66 12.19
C LYS A 330 0.62 -31.41 11.55
N THR A 331 -0.68 -31.47 11.27
CA THR A 331 -1.43 -30.32 10.75
C THR A 331 -1.91 -29.37 11.86
N THR A 332 -1.91 -29.81 13.11
CA THR A 332 -2.28 -29.01 14.27
C THR A 332 -1.32 -29.27 15.41
N VAL A 333 -0.80 -28.20 16.01
CA VAL A 333 0.10 -28.27 17.14
C VAL A 333 -0.24 -27.20 18.17
N ALA A 334 0.04 -27.51 19.45
CA ALA A 334 -0.04 -26.54 20.54
C ALA A 334 1.31 -26.46 21.26
N LEU A 335 1.72 -25.24 21.56
CA LEU A 335 2.86 -24.99 22.43
C LEU A 335 2.46 -25.14 23.91
N ALA A 336 3.44 -25.33 24.78
CA ALA A 336 3.23 -25.48 26.21
C ALA A 336 2.45 -24.29 26.82
N THR A 337 1.64 -24.60 27.83
CA THR A 337 0.56 -23.76 28.37
C THR A 337 1.01 -22.79 29.47
N ASP A 338 2.23 -22.32 29.42
CA ASP A 338 2.65 -21.33 30.41
C ASP A 338 2.13 -19.94 30.01
N TYR A 339 1.03 -19.56 30.64
CA TYR A 339 0.32 -18.28 30.39
C TYR A 339 0.99 -17.15 31.14
N THR A 340 2.18 -16.77 30.78
CA THR A 340 2.69 -15.49 31.25
C THR A 340 2.03 -14.39 30.45
N PRO A 341 1.09 -13.61 31.01
CA PRO A 341 0.50 -12.48 30.32
C PRO A 341 1.60 -11.53 29.90
N VAL A 342 1.57 -11.07 28.66
CA VAL A 342 2.46 -10.01 28.23
C VAL A 342 1.87 -8.68 28.70
N ASP A 343 1.98 -8.40 29.99
CA ASP A 343 1.63 -7.08 30.54
C ASP A 343 2.62 -5.98 30.11
N THR A 344 3.60 -6.34 29.27
CA THR A 344 4.74 -5.48 28.96
C THR A 344 4.62 -4.72 27.63
N ILE A 345 3.62 -4.99 26.77
CA ILE A 345 3.44 -4.19 25.55
C ILE A 345 2.72 -2.89 25.94
N ASN A 346 3.49 -1.82 26.07
CA ASN A 346 2.93 -0.50 26.24
C ASN A 346 2.28 -0.01 24.93
N ILE A 347 0.97 -0.20 24.79
CA ILE A 347 0.21 0.24 23.63
C ILE A 347 -0.22 1.71 23.67
N THR A 348 0.01 2.42 24.77
CA THR A 348 -0.45 3.82 24.92
C THR A 348 0.03 4.71 23.78
N PRO A 349 1.35 4.79 23.47
CA PRO A 349 1.81 5.64 22.36
C PRO A 349 1.32 5.17 21.00
N LEU A 350 1.11 3.85 20.81
CA LEU A 350 0.56 3.30 19.57
C LEU A 350 -0.92 3.69 19.42
N ASN A 351 -1.68 3.60 20.52
CA ASN A 351 -3.07 4.00 20.55
C ASN A 351 -3.26 5.49 20.29
N ASP A 352 -2.42 6.35 20.84
CA ASP A 352 -2.44 7.79 20.60
C ASP A 352 -2.16 8.10 19.12
N ARG A 353 -1.28 7.33 18.49
CA ARG A 353 -1.01 7.45 17.03
C ARG A 353 -2.24 7.06 16.20
N VAL A 354 -2.99 6.01 16.60
CA VAL A 354 -4.26 5.63 15.93
C VAL A 354 -5.29 6.74 16.07
N LEU A 355 -5.46 7.30 17.25
CA LEU A 355 -6.41 8.40 17.47
C LEU A 355 -6.07 9.62 16.63
N THR A 356 -4.78 9.92 16.49
CA THR A 356 -4.29 10.99 15.60
C THR A 356 -4.63 10.69 14.13
N ALA A 357 -4.40 9.47 13.65
CA ALA A 357 -4.75 9.06 12.29
C ALA A 357 -6.25 9.21 12.00
N ILE A 358 -7.09 8.78 12.93
CA ILE A 358 -8.55 8.92 12.85
C ILE A 358 -8.96 10.40 12.79
N ALA A 359 -8.39 11.24 13.65
CA ALA A 359 -8.70 12.67 13.68
C ALA A 359 -8.28 13.36 12.37
N ASN A 360 -7.10 13.03 11.84
CA ASN A 360 -6.61 13.56 10.56
C ASN A 360 -7.52 13.16 9.40
N GLU A 361 -7.92 11.90 9.33
CA GLU A 361 -8.80 11.39 8.28
C GLU A 361 -10.19 12.04 8.36
N LYS A 362 -10.75 12.16 9.57
CA LYS A 362 -12.02 12.85 9.77
C LYS A 362 -11.95 14.29 9.26
N ALA A 363 -10.90 15.03 9.63
CA ALA A 363 -10.70 16.39 9.17
C ALA A 363 -10.53 16.47 7.63
N ARG A 364 -9.86 15.47 7.02
CA ARG A 364 -9.74 15.37 5.55
C ARG A 364 -11.10 15.17 4.88
N ILE A 365 -11.92 14.25 5.38
CA ILE A 365 -13.27 13.97 4.86
C ILE A 365 -14.17 15.21 5.00
N GLU A 366 -14.12 15.89 6.16
CA GLU A 366 -14.89 17.12 6.40
C GLU A 366 -14.50 18.23 5.42
N LYS A 367 -13.20 18.38 5.11
CA LYS A 367 -12.72 19.36 4.11
C LYS A 367 -13.18 19.00 2.69
N GLU A 368 -13.13 17.72 2.33
CA GLU A 368 -13.59 17.26 1.01
C GLU A 368 -15.10 17.47 0.84
N GLN A 369 -15.88 17.11 1.85
CA GLN A 369 -17.31 17.32 1.83
C GLN A 369 -17.68 18.80 1.77
N LEU A 370 -17.02 19.62 2.57
CA LEU A 370 -17.21 21.07 2.54
C LEU A 370 -16.94 21.64 1.14
N PHE A 371 -15.91 21.14 0.45
CA PHE A 371 -15.61 21.59 -0.92
C PHE A 371 -16.75 21.23 -1.87
N VAL A 372 -17.22 19.98 -1.82
CA VAL A 372 -18.33 19.50 -2.67
C VAL A 372 -19.61 20.28 -2.41
N ASP A 373 -19.96 20.51 -1.15
CA ASP A 373 -21.18 21.24 -0.74
C ASP A 373 -21.16 22.71 -1.18
N ASN A 374 -19.99 23.24 -1.50
CA ASN A 374 -19.79 24.64 -1.90
C ASN A 374 -19.39 24.83 -3.36
N LEU A 375 -19.51 23.77 -4.18
CA LEU A 375 -19.29 23.89 -5.63
C LEU A 375 -20.28 24.87 -6.26
N MET A 376 -19.75 25.73 -7.13
CA MET A 376 -20.56 26.70 -7.87
C MET A 376 -21.15 26.08 -9.13
N ASN A 377 -22.37 26.48 -9.46
CA ASN A 377 -22.96 26.15 -10.74
C ASN A 377 -22.25 26.92 -11.86
N LYS A 378 -21.80 26.20 -12.88
CA LYS A 378 -21.05 26.72 -14.03
C LYS A 378 -21.93 27.12 -15.23
N THR A 379 -23.27 27.03 -15.12
CA THR A 379 -24.16 27.35 -16.22
C THR A 379 -23.90 28.75 -16.77
N GLY A 380 -23.61 28.82 -18.06
CA GLY A 380 -23.34 30.07 -18.78
C GLY A 380 -21.89 30.57 -18.65
N TRP A 381 -20.99 29.85 -18.00
CA TRP A 381 -19.57 30.22 -17.97
C TRP A 381 -18.92 30.00 -19.34
N GLU A 382 -17.95 30.84 -19.68
CA GLU A 382 -17.31 30.82 -20.99
C GLU A 382 -15.79 30.91 -20.88
N ALA A 383 -15.11 30.07 -21.65
CA ALA A 383 -13.69 30.21 -21.92
C ALA A 383 -13.48 31.30 -22.96
N ILE A 384 -13.13 32.51 -22.52
CA ILE A 384 -13.08 33.71 -23.38
C ILE A 384 -11.73 33.98 -24.02
N GLU A 385 -10.65 33.42 -23.47
CA GLU A 385 -9.30 33.56 -23.99
C GLU A 385 -8.48 32.31 -23.65
N TYR A 386 -7.66 31.83 -24.56
CA TYR A 386 -6.80 30.65 -24.35
C TYR A 386 -5.57 30.67 -25.28
N SER A 387 -4.49 30.00 -24.84
CA SER A 387 -3.25 29.94 -25.61
C SER A 387 -3.42 29.20 -26.95
N SER A 388 -4.16 28.12 -26.95
CA SER A 388 -4.55 27.32 -28.12
C SER A 388 -5.58 26.26 -27.73
N GLU A 389 -6.24 25.68 -28.71
CA GLU A 389 -7.11 24.54 -28.55
C GLU A 389 -6.96 23.56 -29.74
N GLU A 390 -7.16 22.27 -29.52
CA GLU A 390 -7.13 21.27 -30.58
C GLU A 390 -8.54 21.09 -31.16
N THR A 391 -8.69 21.40 -32.44
CA THR A 391 -9.99 21.36 -33.10
C THR A 391 -10.11 20.29 -34.19
N ALA A 392 -9.01 19.60 -34.50
CA ALA A 392 -8.95 18.66 -35.62
C ALA A 392 -8.53 17.24 -35.21
N GLY A 393 -7.60 17.10 -34.26
CA GLY A 393 -6.99 15.83 -33.90
C GLY A 393 -7.68 15.04 -32.79
N GLU A 394 -8.59 15.67 -32.02
CA GLU A 394 -9.24 15.06 -30.82
C GLU A 394 -10.76 14.83 -31.01
N GLY A 395 -11.27 14.89 -32.25
CA GLY A 395 -12.69 14.67 -32.54
C GLY A 395 -13.58 15.74 -31.92
N ILE A 396 -14.45 15.34 -30.99
CA ILE A 396 -15.32 16.27 -30.25
C ILE A 396 -14.58 17.00 -29.14
N ASN A 397 -13.45 16.46 -28.68
CA ASN A 397 -12.64 17.00 -27.59
C ASN A 397 -11.64 18.07 -28.07
N GLY A 398 -10.87 18.63 -27.13
CA GLY A 398 -9.78 19.54 -27.36
C GLY A 398 -10.13 21.03 -27.21
N ARG A 399 -11.42 21.39 -27.06
CA ARG A 399 -11.91 22.78 -26.98
C ARG A 399 -11.69 23.37 -25.60
N ALA A 400 -11.31 24.66 -25.55
CA ALA A 400 -11.11 25.38 -24.29
C ALA A 400 -12.37 25.45 -23.42
N GLN A 401 -13.55 25.56 -24.05
CA GLN A 401 -14.85 25.62 -23.37
C GLN A 401 -15.12 24.35 -22.52
N GLN A 402 -14.51 23.21 -22.88
CA GLN A 402 -14.77 21.93 -22.24
C GLN A 402 -14.29 21.85 -20.79
N ILE A 403 -13.45 22.76 -20.34
CA ILE A 403 -13.06 22.78 -18.91
C ILE A 403 -14.16 23.29 -17.97
N VAL A 404 -15.27 23.82 -18.52
CA VAL A 404 -16.40 24.35 -17.73
C VAL A 404 -17.76 23.96 -18.30
N ASP A 405 -17.84 22.95 -19.18
CA ASP A 405 -19.11 22.50 -19.78
C ASP A 405 -19.93 21.57 -18.89
N GLY A 406 -19.33 21.02 -17.84
CA GLY A 406 -19.97 20.13 -16.87
C GLY A 406 -20.00 18.67 -17.30
N ASP A 407 -19.24 18.30 -18.34
CA ASP A 407 -19.13 16.94 -18.85
C ASP A 407 -17.73 16.37 -18.56
N ASP A 408 -17.66 15.44 -17.62
CA ASP A 408 -16.41 14.79 -17.20
C ASP A 408 -15.74 13.91 -18.28
N ASP A 409 -16.40 13.66 -19.41
CA ASP A 409 -15.88 12.86 -20.53
C ASP A 409 -15.26 13.73 -21.63
N THR A 410 -15.46 15.05 -21.59
CA THR A 410 -14.83 16.00 -22.50
C THR A 410 -13.60 16.66 -21.89
N TYR A 411 -12.70 17.19 -22.70
CA TYR A 411 -11.50 17.85 -22.22
C TYR A 411 -10.90 18.88 -23.17
N TRP A 412 -10.24 19.87 -22.64
CA TRP A 412 -9.32 20.73 -23.37
C TRP A 412 -7.98 20.05 -23.59
N HIS A 413 -7.45 20.20 -24.83
CA HIS A 413 -6.08 19.87 -25.20
C HIS A 413 -5.48 21.03 -25.99
N PRO A 414 -4.27 21.55 -25.67
CA PRO A 414 -3.58 22.51 -26.50
C PRO A 414 -3.32 21.95 -27.91
N GLN A 415 -3.28 22.81 -28.91
CA GLN A 415 -3.10 22.43 -30.29
C GLN A 415 -1.85 21.57 -30.51
N TRP A 416 -2.01 20.43 -31.20
CA TRP A 416 -0.94 19.55 -31.58
C TRP A 416 -1.03 19.07 -33.04
N TYR A 417 -2.21 19.07 -33.65
CA TYR A 417 -2.38 18.70 -35.06
C TYR A 417 -2.01 19.87 -35.98
N GLY A 418 -1.13 19.61 -36.95
CA GLY A 418 -0.61 20.62 -37.90
C GLY A 418 0.48 21.52 -37.32
N SER A 419 0.39 21.90 -36.06
CA SER A 419 1.43 22.62 -35.31
C SER A 419 1.31 22.32 -33.81
N THR A 420 2.43 22.32 -33.08
CA THR A 420 2.46 22.05 -31.65
C THR A 420 2.59 23.36 -30.86
N ALA A 421 1.54 23.69 -30.11
CA ALA A 421 1.57 24.85 -29.20
C ALA A 421 2.60 24.61 -28.07
N GLN A 422 3.31 25.67 -27.67
CA GLN A 422 4.34 25.63 -26.68
C GLN A 422 3.86 26.15 -25.32
N LEU A 423 4.51 25.71 -24.23
CA LEU A 423 4.29 26.27 -22.89
C LEU A 423 4.75 27.75 -22.81
N PRO A 424 4.11 28.55 -21.96
CA PRO A 424 3.01 28.21 -21.08
C PRO A 424 1.65 28.12 -21.81
N HIS A 425 0.84 27.16 -21.39
CA HIS A 425 -0.55 27.08 -21.83
C HIS A 425 -1.46 27.82 -20.84
N TYR A 426 -2.50 28.48 -21.32
CA TYR A 426 -3.44 29.15 -20.43
C TYR A 426 -4.87 29.16 -20.98
N ILE A 427 -5.84 29.28 -20.06
CA ILE A 427 -7.24 29.57 -20.33
C ILE A 427 -7.74 30.63 -19.37
N VAL A 428 -8.56 31.55 -19.86
CA VAL A 428 -9.32 32.54 -19.10
C VAL A 428 -10.79 32.18 -19.18
N VAL A 429 -11.44 32.08 -18.02
CA VAL A 429 -12.88 31.82 -17.90
C VAL A 429 -13.61 33.04 -17.33
N ASP A 430 -14.71 33.43 -17.97
CA ASP A 430 -15.69 34.41 -17.48
C ASP A 430 -16.82 33.68 -16.74
N MET A 431 -16.91 33.87 -15.42
CA MET A 431 -17.97 33.32 -14.56
C MET A 431 -19.26 34.16 -14.59
N LYS A 432 -19.33 35.19 -15.47
CA LYS A 432 -20.41 36.15 -15.71
C LYS A 432 -20.62 37.17 -14.61
N ASP A 433 -20.50 36.80 -13.36
CA ASP A 433 -20.67 37.69 -12.21
C ASP A 433 -19.44 37.63 -11.31
N VAL A 434 -19.23 38.66 -10.50
CA VAL A 434 -18.25 38.61 -9.41
C VAL A 434 -18.74 37.58 -8.38
N LYS A 435 -17.88 36.62 -8.09
CA LYS A 435 -18.13 35.53 -7.14
C LYS A 435 -17.05 35.50 -6.08
N ASN A 436 -17.42 35.21 -4.84
CA ASN A 436 -16.48 34.99 -3.75
C ASN A 436 -15.94 33.56 -3.82
N VAL A 437 -14.70 33.40 -4.31
CA VAL A 437 -14.06 32.12 -4.60
C VAL A 437 -13.12 31.72 -3.48
N GLY A 438 -13.24 30.48 -3.00
CA GLY A 438 -12.39 29.90 -1.94
C GLY A 438 -11.51 28.73 -2.39
N GLY A 439 -11.76 28.16 -3.58
CA GLY A 439 -10.94 27.06 -4.08
C GLY A 439 -11.30 26.60 -5.48
N PHE A 440 -10.44 25.73 -6.03
CA PHE A 440 -10.56 25.16 -7.35
C PHE A 440 -10.38 23.65 -7.30
N GLU A 441 -11.09 22.91 -8.14
CA GLU A 441 -10.81 21.51 -8.45
C GLU A 441 -10.43 21.40 -9.92
N ILE A 442 -9.34 20.69 -10.20
CA ILE A 442 -8.81 20.46 -11.55
C ILE A 442 -8.87 18.98 -11.82
N LYS A 443 -9.63 18.58 -12.86
CA LYS A 443 -9.73 17.18 -13.31
C LYS A 443 -8.89 16.99 -14.58
N MET A 444 -8.00 16.00 -14.56
CA MET A 444 -7.02 15.73 -15.63
C MET A 444 -7.20 14.33 -16.26
N GLY A 445 -8.14 13.50 -15.74
CA GLY A 445 -8.30 12.11 -16.15
C GLY A 445 -7.14 11.21 -15.76
N ASP A 446 -7.16 9.96 -16.21
CA ASP A 446 -6.22 8.92 -15.71
C ASP A 446 -4.89 8.84 -16.48
N ASN A 447 -4.73 9.61 -17.57
CA ASN A 447 -3.48 9.58 -18.33
C ASN A 447 -2.39 10.44 -17.68
N ALA A 448 -1.57 9.83 -16.83
CA ALA A 448 -0.49 10.51 -16.10
C ALA A 448 0.55 11.21 -17.00
N ASN A 449 0.61 10.92 -18.31
CA ASN A 449 1.46 11.65 -19.27
C ASN A 449 0.79 12.91 -19.84
N ARG A 450 -0.37 13.30 -19.32
CA ARG A 450 -1.12 14.50 -19.76
C ARG A 450 -1.52 15.38 -18.57
N HIS A 451 -0.85 15.22 -17.42
CA HIS A 451 -1.14 15.99 -16.22
C HIS A 451 -0.34 17.30 -16.17
N ILE A 452 -0.85 18.25 -15.43
CA ILE A 452 -0.16 19.47 -15.03
C ILE A 452 0.94 19.11 -14.04
N LYS A 453 2.10 19.79 -14.14
CA LYS A 453 3.21 19.66 -13.20
C LYS A 453 3.48 20.96 -12.45
N ALA A 454 3.48 22.09 -13.15
CA ALA A 454 3.62 23.42 -12.53
C ALA A 454 2.61 24.39 -13.12
N TYR A 455 1.94 25.17 -12.28
CA TYR A 455 0.88 26.08 -12.70
C TYR A 455 0.65 27.23 -11.76
N ASP A 456 -0.04 28.26 -12.27
CA ASP A 456 -0.52 29.42 -11.50
C ASP A 456 -2.01 29.60 -11.76
N ILE A 457 -2.75 30.07 -10.75
CA ILE A 457 -4.14 30.51 -10.86
C ILE A 457 -4.21 31.99 -10.52
N TYR A 458 -4.78 32.76 -11.41
CA TYR A 458 -5.02 34.19 -11.23
C TYR A 458 -6.52 34.46 -11.19
N GLY A 459 -6.90 35.54 -10.50
CA GLY A 459 -8.26 36.07 -10.47
C GLY A 459 -8.31 37.53 -10.86
N SER A 460 -9.40 37.94 -11.48
CA SER A 460 -9.69 39.34 -11.87
C SER A 460 -11.17 39.67 -11.74
N THR A 461 -11.49 40.94 -11.52
CA THR A 461 -12.88 41.43 -11.59
C THR A 461 -13.21 42.08 -12.94
N ASP A 462 -12.20 42.51 -13.70
CA ASP A 462 -12.33 43.33 -14.91
C ASP A 462 -11.65 42.76 -16.16
N ASN A 463 -10.99 41.58 -16.05
CA ASN A 463 -10.20 40.93 -17.10
C ASN A 463 -8.90 41.67 -17.51
N ASP A 464 -8.57 42.78 -16.86
CA ASP A 464 -7.38 43.57 -17.13
C ASP A 464 -6.36 43.46 -15.96
N ASN A 465 -6.86 43.59 -14.74
CA ASN A 465 -6.04 43.59 -13.52
C ASN A 465 -6.08 42.19 -12.87
N TRP A 466 -4.95 41.47 -12.95
CA TRP A 466 -4.84 40.10 -12.50
C TRP A 466 -4.08 39.97 -11.19
N THR A 467 -4.66 39.25 -10.24
CA THR A 467 -4.02 38.92 -8.95
C THR A 467 -3.69 37.45 -8.93
N LEU A 468 -2.45 37.08 -8.56
CA LEU A 468 -2.05 35.69 -8.32
C LEU A 468 -2.79 35.18 -7.07
N LEU A 469 -3.60 34.13 -7.22
CA LEU A 469 -4.35 33.49 -6.15
C LEU A 469 -3.62 32.25 -5.62
N PHE A 470 -2.96 31.50 -6.50
CA PHE A 470 -2.27 30.26 -6.16
C PHE A 470 -1.16 29.95 -7.15
N SER A 471 -0.07 29.34 -6.67
CA SER A 471 1.05 28.84 -7.50
C SER A 471 1.58 27.53 -6.94
N ASP A 472 1.87 26.55 -7.81
CA ASP A 472 2.46 25.28 -7.43
C ASP A 472 3.45 24.82 -8.50
N ASP A 473 4.66 24.42 -8.06
CA ASP A 473 5.73 23.90 -8.93
C ASP A 473 5.77 22.38 -8.99
N ASN A 474 4.93 21.70 -8.18
CA ASN A 474 4.91 20.25 -8.07
C ASN A 474 3.51 19.69 -7.83
N ALA A 475 2.60 20.00 -8.75
CA ALA A 475 1.22 19.54 -8.70
C ALA A 475 1.10 18.02 -8.57
N PRO A 476 0.13 17.50 -7.79
CA PRO A 476 -0.09 16.07 -7.68
C PRO A 476 -0.43 15.44 -9.04
N SER A 477 0.32 14.42 -9.48
CA SER A 477 -0.04 13.67 -10.69
C SER A 477 -1.16 12.66 -10.38
N LYS A 478 -2.38 13.16 -10.31
CA LYS A 478 -3.62 12.42 -10.05
C LYS A 478 -4.66 12.78 -11.10
N SER A 479 -5.68 11.96 -11.28
CA SER A 479 -6.81 12.24 -12.19
C SER A 479 -7.57 13.52 -11.82
N SER A 480 -7.58 13.87 -10.53
CA SER A 480 -8.09 15.15 -10.04
C SER A 480 -7.38 15.59 -8.76
N PHE A 481 -7.36 16.90 -8.50
CA PHE A 481 -6.91 17.47 -7.23
C PHE A 481 -7.59 18.80 -6.94
N ARG A 482 -7.58 19.21 -5.67
CA ARG A 482 -8.21 20.44 -5.19
C ARG A 482 -7.20 21.39 -4.63
N VAL A 483 -7.45 22.68 -4.87
CA VAL A 483 -6.71 23.82 -4.33
C VAL A 483 -7.67 24.61 -3.46
N ILE A 484 -7.32 24.86 -2.21
CA ILE A 484 -8.05 25.77 -1.32
C ILE A 484 -7.17 27.01 -1.12
N LEU A 485 -7.75 28.16 -1.38
CA LEU A 485 -7.06 29.43 -1.24
C LEU A 485 -6.85 29.76 0.24
N ASP A 486 -5.73 30.40 0.58
CA ASP A 486 -5.46 30.89 1.93
C ASP A 486 -6.51 31.91 2.38
N LYS A 487 -7.02 32.68 1.43
CA LYS A 487 -8.07 33.67 1.62
C LYS A 487 -8.99 33.67 0.40
N ALA A 488 -10.29 33.71 0.65
CA ALA A 488 -11.27 33.88 -0.41
C ALA A 488 -11.06 35.19 -1.20
N ALA A 489 -11.29 35.14 -2.50
CA ALA A 489 -11.13 36.29 -3.41
C ALA A 489 -12.44 36.57 -4.15
N ASP A 490 -12.80 37.84 -4.25
CA ASP A 490 -13.92 38.29 -5.08
C ASP A 490 -13.43 38.49 -6.50
N ILE A 491 -13.82 37.60 -7.42
CA ILE A 491 -13.39 37.58 -8.82
C ILE A 491 -14.57 37.26 -9.75
N ARG A 492 -14.54 37.80 -10.98
CA ARG A 492 -15.42 37.40 -12.08
C ARG A 492 -14.69 36.47 -13.05
N TYR A 493 -13.40 36.70 -13.25
CA TYR A 493 -12.59 35.94 -14.17
C TYR A 493 -11.53 35.16 -13.39
N PHE A 494 -11.30 33.89 -13.80
CA PHE A 494 -10.11 33.18 -13.39
C PHE A 494 -9.26 32.79 -14.61
N LYS A 495 -7.96 32.71 -14.40
CA LYS A 495 -7.01 32.26 -15.42
C LYS A 495 -6.12 31.19 -14.82
N ILE A 496 -6.05 30.02 -15.47
CA ILE A 496 -5.04 29.03 -15.20
C ILE A 496 -3.91 29.16 -16.21
N VAL A 497 -2.66 29.17 -15.71
CA VAL A 497 -1.44 29.21 -16.54
C VAL A 497 -0.62 27.97 -16.20
N VAL A 498 -0.49 27.04 -17.14
CA VAL A 498 0.31 25.84 -16.98
C VAL A 498 1.72 26.08 -17.49
N ARG A 499 2.69 26.06 -16.57
CA ARG A 499 4.10 26.31 -16.85
C ARG A 499 4.88 25.03 -17.21
N GLN A 500 4.47 23.87 -16.67
CA GLN A 500 5.06 22.56 -16.96
C GLN A 500 4.00 21.46 -16.95
N THR A 501 4.24 20.44 -17.76
CA THR A 501 3.43 19.21 -17.82
C THR A 501 4.24 17.98 -17.45
N THR A 502 3.57 16.86 -17.20
CA THR A 502 4.20 15.55 -16.96
C THR A 502 4.55 14.82 -18.24
N ALA A 503 4.09 15.32 -19.40
CA ALA A 503 4.29 14.69 -20.69
C ALA A 503 5.78 14.58 -21.05
N LYS A 504 6.17 13.40 -21.55
CA LYS A 504 7.55 13.10 -21.99
C LYS A 504 7.75 13.30 -23.49
N ASP A 505 6.67 13.42 -24.23
CA ASP A 505 6.59 13.45 -25.70
C ASP A 505 6.26 14.83 -26.27
N GLY A 506 6.20 15.87 -25.40
CA GLY A 506 5.92 17.25 -25.81
C GLY A 506 5.23 18.08 -24.73
N PRO A 507 4.83 19.31 -25.04
CA PRO A 507 4.16 20.20 -24.08
C PRO A 507 2.65 19.90 -23.94
N PHE A 508 2.29 18.62 -23.86
CA PHE A 508 0.90 18.16 -23.93
C PHE A 508 0.27 18.05 -22.54
N LEU A 509 -1.02 18.38 -22.46
CA LEU A 509 -1.82 18.18 -21.25
C LEU A 509 -3.31 17.98 -21.63
N ARG A 510 -4.09 17.46 -20.68
CA ARG A 510 -5.55 17.44 -20.74
C ARG A 510 -6.14 18.01 -19.45
N ILE A 511 -7.11 18.91 -19.59
CA ILE A 511 -7.96 19.34 -18.47
C ILE A 511 -9.38 18.98 -18.86
N TYR A 512 -10.00 18.10 -18.09
CA TYR A 512 -11.38 17.69 -18.30
C TYR A 512 -12.34 18.72 -17.72
N GLU A 513 -12.14 19.10 -16.45
CA GLU A 513 -13.00 20.05 -15.78
C GLU A 513 -12.22 20.95 -14.81
N MET A 514 -12.64 22.19 -14.73
CA MET A 514 -12.31 23.09 -13.63
C MET A 514 -13.58 23.46 -12.86
N ASN A 515 -13.69 22.97 -11.65
CA ASN A 515 -14.75 23.32 -10.72
C ASN A 515 -14.26 24.38 -9.75
N VAL A 516 -15.17 25.26 -9.34
CA VAL A 516 -14.87 26.36 -8.41
C VAL A 516 -15.75 26.24 -7.19
N ALA A 517 -15.17 26.41 -6.00
CA ALA A 517 -15.88 26.41 -4.73
C ALA A 517 -15.94 27.81 -4.11
N SER A 518 -17.03 28.09 -3.39
CA SER A 518 -17.27 29.38 -2.75
C SER A 518 -16.27 29.70 -1.64
N GLY A 519 -16.18 30.95 -1.23
CA GLY A 519 -15.29 31.43 -0.18
C GLY A 519 -15.48 30.75 1.17
N ALA A 520 -16.61 30.07 1.39
CA ALA A 520 -16.85 29.28 2.59
C ALA A 520 -15.77 28.22 2.84
N VAL A 521 -15.19 27.62 1.78
CA VAL A 521 -14.14 26.61 1.94
C VAL A 521 -12.84 27.20 2.52
N ALA A 522 -12.42 28.39 2.09
CA ALA A 522 -11.23 29.08 2.59
C ALA A 522 -11.40 29.47 4.07
N THR A 523 -12.56 30.01 4.43
CA THR A 523 -12.86 30.45 5.80
C THR A 523 -12.94 29.28 6.76
N ALA A 524 -13.62 28.20 6.39
CA ALA A 524 -13.80 27.03 7.24
C ALA A 524 -12.51 26.23 7.44
N VAL A 525 -11.64 26.15 6.42
CA VAL A 525 -10.32 25.49 6.55
C VAL A 525 -9.46 26.21 7.60
N ASN A 526 -9.49 27.54 7.64
CA ASN A 526 -8.80 28.30 8.66
C ASN A 526 -9.39 28.05 10.06
N HIS A 527 -10.70 27.87 10.20
CA HIS A 527 -11.35 27.49 11.46
C HIS A 527 -11.02 26.04 11.89
N ILE A 528 -11.04 25.08 10.95
CA ILE A 528 -10.67 23.68 11.23
C ILE A 528 -9.19 23.60 11.65
N THR A 529 -8.31 24.34 10.99
CA THR A 529 -6.89 24.40 11.34
C THR A 529 -6.66 25.09 12.70
N ALA A 530 -7.43 26.13 13.01
CA ALA A 530 -7.36 26.82 14.29
C ALA A 530 -7.92 25.96 15.44
N ASN A 531 -9.01 25.23 15.22
CA ASN A 531 -9.60 24.35 16.24
C ASN A 531 -8.80 23.06 16.48
N ASN A 532 -8.14 22.52 15.46
CA ASN A 532 -7.18 21.42 15.62
C ASN A 532 -5.89 21.86 16.33
N GLY A 533 -5.58 23.17 16.33
CA GLY A 533 -4.53 23.77 17.16
C GLY A 533 -4.89 23.91 18.64
N THR A 534 -6.16 23.69 19.02
CA THR A 534 -6.67 23.75 20.40
C THR A 534 -7.13 22.39 20.94
N SER A 535 -6.64 21.26 20.40
CA SER A 535 -6.61 20.07 21.24
C SER A 535 -5.72 20.43 22.43
N SER A 536 -6.26 20.40 23.61
CA SER A 536 -5.59 20.66 24.86
C SER A 536 -4.41 19.72 25.08
N TYR A 537 -3.32 19.95 24.37
CA TYR A 537 -2.01 19.51 24.80
C TYR A 537 -1.74 20.29 26.08
N ASN A 538 -1.81 19.61 27.21
CA ASN A 538 -1.59 20.14 28.57
C ASN A 538 -0.20 20.77 28.75
N GLY A 539 0.23 21.70 27.92
CA GLY A 539 1.51 22.38 28.00
C GLY A 539 2.76 21.49 28.13
N ALA A 540 2.60 20.18 27.97
CA ALA A 540 3.69 19.22 28.14
C ALA A 540 4.74 19.36 27.03
N THR A 541 6.00 19.37 27.44
CA THR A 541 7.16 19.43 26.56
C THR A 541 7.78 18.03 26.46
N TYR A 542 8.17 17.64 25.25
CA TYR A 542 8.77 16.32 24.94
C TYR A 542 10.13 16.51 24.26
N ASN A 543 11.05 15.58 24.48
CA ASN A 543 12.29 15.48 23.69
C ASN A 543 12.02 14.81 22.34
N LEU A 544 13.04 14.74 21.47
CA LEU A 544 12.92 14.07 20.16
C LEU A 544 12.60 12.57 20.25
N GLY A 545 12.85 11.95 21.38
CA GLY A 545 12.50 10.53 21.65
C GLY A 545 11.07 10.34 22.15
N GLY A 546 10.24 11.42 22.20
CA GLY A 546 8.85 11.36 22.67
C GLY A 546 8.69 11.25 24.20
N GLN A 547 9.75 11.41 24.98
CA GLN A 547 9.69 11.43 26.44
C GLN A 547 9.31 12.83 26.93
N LYS A 548 8.34 12.88 27.86
CA LYS A 548 7.99 14.12 28.52
C LYS A 548 9.18 14.65 29.31
N VAL A 549 9.53 15.91 29.10
CA VAL A 549 10.65 16.57 29.76
C VAL A 549 10.16 17.80 30.52
N ASP A 550 10.98 18.23 31.47
CA ASP A 550 10.74 19.47 32.21
C ASP A 550 10.63 20.66 31.25
N GLU A 551 9.82 21.65 31.63
CA GLU A 551 9.65 22.88 30.84
C GLU A 551 10.96 23.66 30.65
N ASN A 552 11.98 23.43 31.46
CA ASN A 552 13.32 24.02 31.36
C ASN A 552 14.35 23.13 30.65
N ALA A 553 13.94 21.99 30.11
CA ALA A 553 14.84 21.07 29.43
C ALA A 553 15.51 21.75 28.22
N LYS A 554 16.84 21.63 28.15
CA LYS A 554 17.68 22.19 27.06
C LYS A 554 17.76 21.24 25.88
N GLY A 555 18.06 21.79 24.71
CA GLY A 555 18.17 21.05 23.47
C GLY A 555 16.94 21.16 22.59
N ILE A 556 16.71 20.15 21.71
CA ILE A 556 15.55 20.15 20.84
C ILE A 556 14.35 19.56 21.61
N VAL A 557 13.31 20.37 21.76
CA VAL A 557 12.07 19.98 22.44
C VAL A 557 10.85 20.25 21.55
N ILE A 558 9.80 19.46 21.77
CA ILE A 558 8.51 19.61 21.11
C ILE A 558 7.49 20.02 22.15
N SER A 559 6.88 21.18 21.95
CA SER A 559 5.81 21.69 22.81
C SER A 559 4.69 22.23 21.94
N ASN A 560 3.43 21.88 22.26
CA ASN A 560 2.26 22.25 21.49
C ASN A 560 2.39 21.93 19.98
N GLY A 561 2.95 20.75 19.67
CA GLY A 561 3.15 20.28 18.29
C GLY A 561 4.23 21.02 17.50
N ARG A 562 4.96 21.97 18.12
CA ARG A 562 6.04 22.74 17.48
C ARG A 562 7.40 22.35 18.05
N LYS A 563 8.39 22.33 17.19
CA LYS A 563 9.79 22.07 17.53
C LYS A 563 10.51 23.35 17.92
N TYR A 564 11.17 23.35 19.07
CA TYR A 564 11.95 24.45 19.59
C TYR A 564 13.38 24.01 19.93
N ILE A 565 14.33 24.91 19.76
CA ILE A 565 15.69 24.75 20.31
C ILE A 565 15.77 25.61 21.55
N ARG A 566 15.87 24.97 22.72
CA ARG A 566 16.08 25.66 24.00
C ARG A 566 17.57 25.60 24.36
N LYS A 567 18.16 26.76 24.55
CA LYS A 567 19.59 26.95 24.85
C LYS A 567 19.91 26.75 26.33
#